data_7da0f4e0f3414c1e6b5285a9b540db5c
#
_entry.id   7da0f4e0f3414c1e6b5285a9b540db5c
#
_cell.length_a   1.000
_cell.length_b   1.000
_cell.length_c   1.000
_cell.angle_alpha   90.00
_cell.angle_beta   90.00
_cell.angle_gamma   90.00
#
_symmetry.space_group_name_H-M   'P 1'
#
loop_
_entity.id
_entity.type
_entity.pdbx_description
1 polymer ?
#
loop_
_entity_poly.entity_id
_entity_poly.type
_entity_poly.pdbx_seq_one_letter_code
_entity_poly.pdbx_strand_id
1 'polypeptide(L)'
;MLKILDKKNILNNQKYLIKVKKNIPQKACLGGGSMNASSIIRFFISKKTLNFSKKNLIRLTRQIGLDVQLGINNKNKILYSNGKLVTSTKKIRLFVIIIKPKFGCSTKKIYGSVRSYSPKKLTIYKKDHFNFINILKLRNDLEKVVFKYHPKLKQVKSFMEVLPNIQFVRMTGSGSSLLGYFLLKNSAINGAKLFKKKYKNYWCIVSKTI
;
A
#
# COMPACT_ATOMS: atom_id res chain seq x y z
N MET A 1 -6.11 -4.65 -17.69
CA MET A 1 -6.44 -6.00 -17.18
C MET A 1 -7.44 -6.71 -18.08
N LEU A 2 -8.69 -6.23 -18.28
CA LEU A 2 -9.68 -6.92 -19.15
C LEU A 2 -9.12 -7.22 -20.55
N LYS A 3 -8.45 -6.26 -21.19
CA LYS A 3 -7.77 -6.48 -22.50
C LYS A 3 -6.76 -7.64 -22.47
N ILE A 4 -6.09 -7.88 -21.34
CA ILE A 4 -5.13 -9.00 -21.19
C ILE A 4 -5.87 -10.32 -21.06
N LEU A 5 -7.00 -10.36 -20.34
CA LEU A 5 -7.83 -11.54 -20.19
C LEU A 5 -8.51 -11.91 -21.52
N ASP A 6 -9.00 -10.91 -22.23
CA ASP A 6 -9.65 -11.04 -23.53
C ASP A 6 -8.69 -11.60 -24.59
N LYS A 7 -7.50 -11.00 -24.75
CA LYS A 7 -6.45 -11.50 -25.65
C LYS A 7 -6.02 -12.94 -25.38
N LYS A 8 -6.32 -13.48 -24.20
CA LYS A 8 -6.02 -14.89 -23.83
C LYS A 8 -7.24 -15.79 -23.93
N ASN A 9 -8.32 -15.32 -24.52
CA ASN A 9 -9.62 -16.03 -24.64
C ASN A 9 -10.16 -16.55 -23.30
N ILE A 10 -9.81 -15.88 -22.18
CA ILE A 10 -10.17 -16.32 -20.83
C ILE A 10 -11.61 -15.90 -20.49
N LEU A 11 -12.12 -14.88 -21.15
CA LEU A 11 -13.47 -14.35 -20.90
C LEU A 11 -14.56 -14.96 -21.79
N ASN A 12 -14.22 -15.97 -22.60
CA ASN A 12 -15.17 -16.67 -23.50
C ASN A 12 -16.06 -15.70 -24.29
N ASN A 13 -15.45 -14.65 -24.87
CA ASN A 13 -16.10 -13.56 -25.60
C ASN A 13 -17.12 -12.73 -24.77
N GLN A 14 -17.21 -12.96 -23.46
CA GLN A 14 -18.07 -12.16 -22.60
C GLN A 14 -17.48 -10.77 -22.38
N LYS A 15 -18.33 -9.76 -22.49
CA LYS A 15 -17.98 -8.36 -22.22
C LYS A 15 -18.45 -7.94 -20.83
N TYR A 16 -17.63 -7.18 -20.13
CA TYR A 16 -17.91 -6.73 -18.76
C TYR A 16 -17.82 -5.21 -18.67
N LEU A 17 -18.86 -4.59 -18.11
CA LEU A 17 -18.84 -3.19 -17.70
C LEU A 17 -18.44 -3.10 -16.24
N ILE A 18 -17.30 -2.45 -15.95
CA ILE A 18 -16.81 -2.25 -14.58
C ILE A 18 -16.90 -0.78 -14.23
N LYS A 19 -17.77 -0.45 -13.25
CA LYS A 19 -17.88 0.90 -12.68
C LYS A 19 -17.05 0.98 -11.41
N VAL A 20 -16.14 1.97 -11.32
CA VAL A 20 -15.28 2.18 -10.16
C VAL A 20 -15.56 3.53 -9.54
N LYS A 21 -16.11 3.53 -8.30
CA LYS A 21 -16.25 4.76 -7.51
C LYS A 21 -14.99 4.97 -6.67
N LYS A 22 -14.27 6.08 -6.90
CA LYS A 22 -13.03 6.41 -6.19
C LYS A 22 -13.33 7.20 -4.92
N ASN A 23 -13.23 6.57 -3.76
CA ASN A 23 -13.37 7.22 -2.45
C ASN A 23 -12.00 7.55 -1.81
N ILE A 24 -10.91 7.01 -2.37
CA ILE A 24 -9.54 7.29 -1.94
C ILE A 24 -8.95 8.30 -2.92
N PRO A 25 -8.29 9.37 -2.44
CA PRO A 25 -7.69 10.38 -3.30
C PRO A 25 -6.71 9.77 -4.30
N GLN A 26 -6.71 10.29 -5.52
CA GLN A 26 -5.74 9.90 -6.53
C GLN A 26 -4.33 10.37 -6.16
N LYS A 27 -3.30 9.76 -6.76
CA LYS A 27 -1.88 10.06 -6.51
C LYS A 27 -1.51 9.98 -5.01
N ALA A 28 -2.17 9.06 -4.28
CA ALA A 28 -1.96 8.84 -2.85
C ALA A 28 -0.89 7.77 -2.55
N CYS A 29 -0.41 7.07 -3.56
CA CYS A 29 0.50 5.92 -3.43
C CYS A 29 -0.02 4.82 -2.47
N LEU A 30 -1.35 4.61 -2.48
CA LEU A 30 -2.05 3.59 -1.67
C LEU A 30 -2.41 2.34 -2.49
N GLY A 31 -1.78 2.13 -3.64
CA GLY A 31 -1.97 0.95 -4.47
C GLY A 31 -3.36 0.81 -5.10
N GLY A 32 -4.17 1.90 -5.17
CA GLY A 32 -5.58 1.83 -5.56
C GLY A 32 -5.84 1.16 -6.91
N GLY A 33 -5.01 1.40 -7.93
CA GLY A 33 -5.14 0.76 -9.25
C GLY A 33 -4.88 -0.74 -9.18
N SER A 34 -3.81 -1.14 -8.50
CA SER A 34 -3.43 -2.55 -8.31
C SER A 34 -4.46 -3.31 -7.48
N MET A 35 -5.03 -2.67 -6.44
CA MET A 35 -6.07 -3.28 -5.61
C MET A 35 -7.39 -3.43 -6.38
N ASN A 36 -7.76 -2.47 -7.23
CA ASN A 36 -8.91 -2.63 -8.13
C ASN A 36 -8.72 -3.83 -9.08
N ALA A 37 -7.54 -3.94 -9.71
CA ALA A 37 -7.22 -5.07 -10.58
C ALA A 37 -7.28 -6.40 -9.82
N SER A 38 -6.73 -6.46 -8.61
CA SER A 38 -6.80 -7.65 -7.75
C SER A 38 -8.24 -8.02 -7.40
N SER A 39 -9.08 -7.04 -7.08
CA SER A 39 -10.49 -7.26 -6.74
C SER A 39 -11.27 -7.85 -7.91
N ILE A 40 -11.01 -7.37 -9.13
CA ILE A 40 -11.64 -7.89 -10.33
C ILE A 40 -11.16 -9.33 -10.62
N ILE A 41 -9.88 -9.63 -10.46
CA ILE A 41 -9.35 -10.99 -10.60
C ILE A 41 -10.02 -11.93 -9.57
N ARG A 42 -10.12 -11.51 -8.32
CA ARG A 42 -10.80 -12.27 -7.26
C ARG A 42 -12.26 -12.53 -7.59
N PHE A 43 -12.97 -11.54 -8.14
CA PHE A 43 -14.35 -11.70 -8.60
C PHE A 43 -14.44 -12.79 -9.68
N PHE A 44 -13.61 -12.75 -10.71
CA PHE A 44 -13.63 -13.80 -11.75
C PHE A 44 -13.25 -15.18 -11.21
N ILE A 45 -12.32 -15.27 -10.27
CA ILE A 45 -12.00 -16.54 -9.59
C ILE A 45 -13.21 -17.04 -8.79
N SER A 46 -13.91 -16.17 -8.05
CA SER A 46 -15.08 -16.56 -7.25
C SER A 46 -16.26 -17.02 -8.12
N LYS A 47 -16.38 -16.47 -9.33
CA LYS A 47 -17.38 -16.89 -10.33
C LYS A 47 -16.94 -18.09 -11.18
N LYS A 48 -15.80 -18.73 -10.84
CA LYS A 48 -15.20 -19.85 -11.59
C LYS A 48 -14.90 -19.53 -13.06
N THR A 49 -14.99 -18.26 -13.48
CA THR A 49 -14.61 -17.82 -14.83
C THR A 49 -13.10 -17.92 -15.03
N LEU A 50 -12.32 -17.76 -13.97
CA LEU A 50 -10.88 -17.96 -13.95
C LEU A 50 -10.54 -19.17 -13.08
N ASN A 51 -10.06 -20.23 -13.71
CA ASN A 51 -9.50 -21.39 -13.03
C ASN A 51 -8.00 -21.45 -13.32
N PHE A 52 -7.20 -20.77 -12.50
CA PHE A 52 -5.76 -20.71 -12.67
C PHE A 52 -5.01 -21.51 -11.61
N SER A 53 -4.01 -22.26 -12.06
CA SER A 53 -2.95 -22.70 -11.16
C SER A 53 -2.29 -21.48 -10.49
N LYS A 54 -1.72 -21.67 -9.32
CA LYS A 54 -0.98 -20.61 -8.61
C LYS A 54 0.10 -19.97 -9.49
N LYS A 55 0.79 -20.76 -10.31
CA LYS A 55 1.84 -20.30 -11.25
C LYS A 55 1.26 -19.34 -12.30
N ASN A 56 0.14 -19.72 -12.93
CA ASN A 56 -0.52 -18.92 -13.96
C ASN A 56 -1.11 -17.62 -13.39
N LEU A 57 -1.66 -17.67 -12.17
CA LEU A 57 -2.17 -16.48 -11.48
C LEU A 57 -1.04 -15.47 -11.19
N ILE A 58 0.12 -15.93 -10.70
CA ILE A 58 1.28 -15.07 -10.48
C ILE A 58 1.75 -14.47 -11.82
N ARG A 59 1.81 -15.26 -12.90
CA ARG A 59 2.20 -14.77 -14.24
C ARG A 59 1.24 -13.68 -14.74
N LEU A 60 -0.07 -13.89 -14.60
CA LEU A 60 -1.09 -12.92 -14.98
C LEU A 60 -0.94 -11.62 -14.17
N THR A 61 -0.84 -11.73 -12.84
CA THR A 61 -0.75 -10.54 -11.98
C THR A 61 0.49 -9.71 -12.28
N ARG A 62 1.63 -10.34 -12.59
CA ARG A 62 2.86 -9.64 -13.00
C ARG A 62 2.71 -8.89 -14.33
N GLN A 63 1.97 -9.43 -15.29
CA GLN A 63 1.70 -8.74 -16.57
C GLN A 63 0.82 -7.50 -16.39
N ILE A 64 -0.05 -7.48 -15.39
CA ILE A 64 -0.91 -6.33 -15.07
C ILE A 64 -0.15 -5.28 -14.24
N GLY A 65 0.66 -5.74 -13.29
CA GLY A 65 1.47 -4.90 -12.40
C GLY A 65 1.96 -5.68 -11.19
N LEU A 66 3.18 -5.43 -10.75
CA LEU A 66 3.82 -6.18 -9.65
C LEU A 66 2.99 -6.16 -8.35
N ASP A 67 2.40 -5.02 -7.99
CA ASP A 67 1.63 -4.86 -6.77
C ASP A 67 0.25 -5.56 -6.81
N VAL A 68 -0.22 -6.01 -7.98
CA VAL A 68 -1.51 -6.69 -8.11
C VAL A 68 -1.55 -7.97 -7.30
N GLN A 69 -0.43 -8.71 -7.25
CA GLN A 69 -0.34 -9.94 -6.47
C GLN A 69 -0.49 -9.71 -4.95
N LEU A 70 -0.26 -8.48 -4.46
CA LEU A 70 -0.46 -8.14 -3.05
C LEU A 70 -1.93 -8.20 -2.65
N GLY A 71 -2.86 -7.87 -3.56
CA GLY A 71 -4.30 -7.83 -3.31
C GLY A 71 -5.06 -9.14 -3.57
N ILE A 72 -4.40 -10.21 -4.04
CA ILE A 72 -5.10 -11.47 -4.41
C ILE A 72 -5.71 -12.19 -3.20
N ASN A 73 -5.11 -12.06 -2.03
CA ASN A 73 -5.67 -12.57 -0.78
C ASN A 73 -5.32 -11.65 0.39
N ASN A 74 -6.03 -11.80 1.51
CA ASN A 74 -5.88 -10.98 2.72
C ASN A 74 -4.82 -11.55 3.67
N LYS A 75 -3.60 -11.74 3.20
CA LYS A 75 -2.47 -12.20 4.02
C LYS A 75 -1.37 -11.15 4.03
N ASN A 76 -0.61 -11.05 5.11
CA ASN A 76 0.58 -10.22 5.15
C ASN A 76 1.60 -10.71 4.13
N LYS A 77 2.18 -9.78 3.36
CA LYS A 77 3.09 -10.11 2.26
C LYS A 77 4.29 -9.18 2.23
N ILE A 78 5.43 -9.75 1.84
CA ILE A 78 6.62 -9.00 1.45
C ILE A 78 6.86 -9.31 -0.03
N LEU A 79 6.85 -8.25 -0.85
CA LEU A 79 7.19 -8.33 -2.26
C LEU A 79 8.62 -7.83 -2.43
N TYR A 80 9.48 -8.69 -2.93
CA TYR A 80 10.87 -8.38 -3.22
C TYR A 80 11.03 -7.80 -4.63
N SER A 81 12.13 -7.07 -4.87
CA SER A 81 12.43 -6.45 -6.16
C SER A 81 12.49 -7.44 -7.33
N ASN A 82 12.91 -8.68 -7.07
CA ASN A 82 12.90 -9.77 -8.07
C ASN A 82 11.50 -10.38 -8.30
N GLY A 83 10.45 -9.79 -7.71
CA GLY A 83 9.07 -10.27 -7.81
C GLY A 83 8.75 -11.49 -6.95
N LYS A 84 9.68 -11.96 -6.11
CA LYS A 84 9.38 -13.02 -5.14
C LYS A 84 8.44 -12.50 -4.07
N LEU A 85 7.39 -13.28 -3.77
CA LEU A 85 6.39 -12.95 -2.77
C LEU A 85 6.50 -13.92 -1.59
N VAL A 86 6.73 -13.38 -0.41
CA VAL A 86 6.66 -14.14 0.85
C VAL A 86 5.38 -13.77 1.56
N THR A 87 4.64 -14.76 2.00
CA THR A 87 3.34 -14.61 2.65
C THR A 87 3.39 -15.18 4.06
N SER A 88 2.80 -14.49 5.02
CA SER A 88 2.63 -14.96 6.39
C SER A 88 1.16 -15.08 6.76
N THR A 89 0.86 -16.07 7.59
CA THR A 89 -0.44 -16.23 8.24
C THR A 89 -0.51 -15.47 9.57
N LYS A 90 0.64 -15.05 10.12
CA LYS A 90 0.69 -14.21 11.33
C LYS A 90 0.03 -12.89 11.05
N LYS A 91 -0.99 -12.54 11.83
CA LYS A 91 -1.70 -11.25 11.70
C LYS A 91 -1.05 -10.23 12.62
N ILE A 92 -0.67 -9.09 12.06
CA ILE A 92 -0.23 -7.93 12.83
C ILE A 92 -1.36 -6.93 12.75
N ARG A 93 -2.18 -6.88 13.80
CA ARG A 93 -3.35 -5.99 13.87
C ARG A 93 -2.93 -4.65 14.43
N LEU A 94 -2.90 -3.65 13.56
CA LEU A 94 -2.67 -2.26 13.92
C LEU A 94 -3.81 -1.42 13.38
N PHE A 95 -4.19 -0.39 14.12
CA PHE A 95 -5.04 0.68 13.61
C PHE A 95 -4.15 1.73 12.95
N VAL A 96 -4.66 2.37 11.93
CA VAL A 96 -3.87 3.30 11.14
C VAL A 96 -4.68 4.55 10.82
N ILE A 97 -4.08 5.72 10.99
CA ILE A 97 -4.55 6.95 10.37
C ILE A 97 -3.83 7.11 9.04
N ILE A 98 -4.60 7.33 7.99
CA ILE A 98 -4.06 7.56 6.65
C ILE A 98 -4.31 9.01 6.30
N ILE A 99 -3.25 9.72 5.98
CA ILE A 99 -3.26 11.14 5.72
C ILE A 99 -2.77 11.40 4.32
N LYS A 100 -3.48 12.23 3.56
CA LYS A 100 -3.11 12.61 2.21
C LYS A 100 -3.23 14.12 2.05
N PRO A 101 -2.14 14.83 1.74
CA PRO A 101 -2.19 16.26 1.37
C PRO A 101 -2.88 16.46 0.01
N LYS A 102 -3.25 17.69 -0.32
CA LYS A 102 -3.88 18.01 -1.62
C LYS A 102 -2.95 17.73 -2.81
N PHE A 103 -1.63 17.81 -2.63
CA PHE A 103 -0.66 17.50 -3.69
C PHE A 103 -0.31 16.01 -3.76
N GLY A 104 0.19 15.56 -4.90
CA GLY A 104 0.77 14.23 -5.11
C GLY A 104 2.24 14.33 -5.47
N CYS A 105 2.97 13.21 -5.35
CA CYS A 105 4.36 13.10 -5.78
C CYS A 105 4.44 12.38 -7.12
N SER A 106 5.35 12.80 -7.99
CA SER A 106 5.66 12.07 -9.21
C SER A 106 6.55 10.87 -8.87
N THR A 107 6.03 9.67 -9.00
CA THR A 107 6.79 8.44 -8.74
C THR A 107 8.09 8.41 -9.53
N LYS A 108 8.04 8.73 -10.85
CA LYS A 108 9.22 8.78 -11.72
C LYS A 108 10.29 9.74 -11.17
N LYS A 109 9.90 10.97 -10.81
CA LYS A 109 10.81 11.98 -10.27
C LYS A 109 11.43 11.54 -8.94
N ILE A 110 10.61 11.00 -8.03
CA ILE A 110 11.09 10.57 -6.70
C ILE A 110 12.09 9.43 -6.83
N TYR A 111 11.77 8.36 -7.57
CA TYR A 111 12.70 7.25 -7.78
C TYR A 111 13.98 7.68 -8.50
N GLY A 112 13.88 8.53 -9.52
CA GLY A 112 15.05 9.04 -10.26
C GLY A 112 15.95 9.97 -9.43
N SER A 113 15.47 10.47 -8.29
CA SER A 113 16.24 11.34 -7.38
C SER A 113 16.88 10.60 -6.21
N VAL A 114 16.70 9.29 -6.09
CA VAL A 114 17.34 8.47 -5.04
C VAL A 114 18.79 8.24 -5.41
N ARG A 115 19.71 8.68 -4.53
CA ARG A 115 21.16 8.49 -4.70
C ARG A 115 21.66 7.19 -4.06
N SER A 116 21.06 6.79 -2.95
CA SER A 116 21.43 5.57 -2.23
C SER A 116 20.23 4.96 -1.53
N TYR A 117 20.22 3.64 -1.44
CA TYR A 117 19.23 2.88 -0.68
C TYR A 117 19.85 2.36 0.60
N SER A 118 19.03 2.21 1.63
CA SER A 118 19.44 1.55 2.86
C SER A 118 19.92 0.11 2.59
N PRO A 119 20.88 -0.40 3.37
CA PRO A 119 21.28 -1.80 3.27
C PRO A 119 20.09 -2.74 3.38
N LYS A 120 20.13 -3.84 2.64
CA LYS A 120 19.06 -4.87 2.66
C LYS A 120 18.94 -5.46 4.06
N LYS A 121 17.88 -5.07 4.80
CA LYS A 121 17.61 -5.61 6.14
C LYS A 121 16.90 -6.96 6.13
N LEU A 122 16.21 -7.29 5.03
CA LEU A 122 15.46 -8.52 4.86
C LEU A 122 16.09 -9.36 3.75
N THR A 123 17.35 -9.77 3.96
CA THR A 123 18.09 -10.58 2.98
C THR A 123 17.63 -12.03 2.91
N ILE A 124 17.06 -12.54 4.00
CA ILE A 124 16.59 -13.92 4.10
C ILE A 124 15.06 -13.93 3.99
N TYR A 125 14.53 -14.73 3.07
CA TYR A 125 13.08 -14.89 2.82
C TYR A 125 12.41 -15.70 3.94
N LYS A 126 12.42 -15.22 5.20
CA LYS A 126 11.85 -15.90 6.35
C LYS A 126 10.45 -15.39 6.70
N LYS A 127 9.55 -16.29 7.09
CA LYS A 127 8.22 -15.97 7.64
C LYS A 127 8.31 -15.16 8.94
N ASP A 128 9.41 -15.31 9.70
CA ASP A 128 9.65 -14.65 10.98
C ASP A 128 9.86 -13.12 10.86
N HIS A 129 10.04 -12.60 9.63
CA HIS A 129 10.07 -11.15 9.38
C HIS A 129 8.72 -10.46 9.67
N PHE A 130 7.61 -11.23 9.72
CA PHE A 130 6.28 -10.70 10.00
C PHE A 130 6.05 -10.59 11.52
N ASN A 131 6.80 -9.74 12.20
CA ASN A 131 6.54 -9.36 13.58
C ASN A 131 6.61 -7.84 13.73
N PHE A 132 6.03 -7.35 14.82
CA PHE A 132 5.91 -5.91 15.06
C PHE A 132 7.27 -5.23 15.21
N ILE A 133 8.20 -5.85 15.92
CA ILE A 133 9.55 -5.30 16.14
C ILE A 133 10.31 -5.11 14.82
N ASN A 134 10.20 -6.09 13.91
CA ASN A 134 10.85 -5.97 12.61
C ASN A 134 10.20 -4.87 11.75
N ILE A 135 8.87 -4.73 11.82
CA ILE A 135 8.17 -3.66 11.11
C ILE A 135 8.58 -2.28 11.61
N LEU A 136 8.76 -2.11 12.91
CA LEU A 136 9.25 -0.85 13.50
C LEU A 136 10.63 -0.46 12.94
N LYS A 137 11.50 -1.43 12.67
CA LYS A 137 12.88 -1.19 12.17
C LYS A 137 12.92 -0.88 10.66
N LEU A 138 11.86 -1.15 9.92
CA LEU A 138 11.79 -0.83 8.49
C LEU A 138 11.65 0.67 8.28
N ARG A 139 12.12 1.17 7.14
CA ARG A 139 12.04 2.57 6.74
C ARG A 139 11.67 2.66 5.25
N ASN A 140 11.24 3.83 4.84
CA ASN A 140 11.02 4.13 3.44
C ASN A 140 12.11 5.09 2.96
N ASP A 141 13.04 4.60 2.15
CA ASP A 141 14.18 5.37 1.67
C ASP A 141 13.78 6.57 0.79
N LEU A 142 12.57 6.52 0.22
CA LEU A 142 12.03 7.62 -0.59
C LEU A 142 11.64 8.84 0.26
N GLU A 143 11.45 8.69 1.59
CA GLU A 143 11.07 9.80 2.48
C GLU A 143 12.06 10.95 2.42
N LYS A 144 13.37 10.66 2.44
CA LYS A 144 14.41 11.69 2.38
C LYS A 144 14.27 12.55 1.13
N VAL A 145 14.02 11.92 -0.02
CA VAL A 145 13.86 12.61 -1.31
C VAL A 145 12.59 13.42 -1.32
N VAL A 146 11.46 12.82 -0.90
CA VAL A 146 10.17 13.51 -0.88
C VAL A 146 10.21 14.72 0.05
N PHE A 147 10.81 14.60 1.24
CA PHE A 147 10.89 15.71 2.19
C PHE A 147 11.79 16.86 1.71
N LYS A 148 12.80 16.57 0.87
CA LYS A 148 13.56 17.62 0.19
C LYS A 148 12.70 18.44 -0.77
N TYR A 149 11.83 17.79 -1.56
CA TYR A 149 10.93 18.47 -2.49
C TYR A 149 9.68 19.05 -1.81
N HIS A 150 9.27 18.48 -0.70
CA HIS A 150 8.04 18.85 0.03
C HIS A 150 8.31 18.99 1.54
N PRO A 151 9.02 20.04 1.99
CA PRO A 151 9.39 20.22 3.42
C PRO A 151 8.17 20.24 4.35
N LYS A 152 7.04 20.78 3.90
CA LYS A 152 5.78 20.76 4.66
C LYS A 152 5.33 19.34 5.01
N LEU A 153 5.62 18.34 4.17
CA LEU A 153 5.26 16.95 4.49
C LEU A 153 6.11 16.39 5.63
N LYS A 154 7.39 16.81 5.73
CA LYS A 154 8.24 16.48 6.87
C LYS A 154 7.66 17.04 8.17
N GLN A 155 7.22 18.30 8.17
CA GLN A 155 6.56 18.92 9.34
C GLN A 155 5.27 18.17 9.75
N VAL A 156 4.48 17.75 8.77
CA VAL A 156 3.29 16.93 9.02
C VAL A 156 3.67 15.59 9.65
N LYS A 157 4.72 14.92 9.15
CA LYS A 157 5.21 13.68 9.75
C LYS A 157 5.65 13.88 11.19
N SER A 158 6.46 14.90 11.46
CA SER A 158 6.92 15.21 12.82
C SER A 158 5.75 15.50 13.78
N PHE A 159 4.72 16.21 13.32
CA PHE A 159 3.50 16.39 14.11
C PHE A 159 2.79 15.06 14.39
N MET A 160 2.72 14.16 13.40
CA MET A 160 2.11 12.85 13.63
C MET A 160 2.92 12.00 14.61
N GLU A 161 4.24 12.10 14.61
CA GLU A 161 5.13 11.32 15.48
C GLU A 161 4.99 11.64 16.97
N VAL A 162 4.40 12.80 17.31
CA VAL A 162 4.09 13.20 18.70
C VAL A 162 2.63 13.01 19.10
N LEU A 163 1.82 12.37 18.27
CA LEU A 163 0.44 12.06 18.63
C LEU A 163 0.39 11.05 19.80
N PRO A 164 -0.54 11.18 20.75
CA PRO A 164 -0.64 10.25 21.87
C PRO A 164 -0.79 8.79 21.41
N ASN A 165 -0.02 7.88 21.99
CA ASN A 165 -0.04 6.43 21.74
C ASN A 165 0.32 6.01 20.30
N ILE A 166 0.92 6.89 19.52
CA ILE A 166 1.41 6.51 18.20
C ILE A 166 2.62 5.57 18.35
N GLN A 167 2.68 4.56 17.51
CA GLN A 167 3.79 3.60 17.51
C GLN A 167 4.89 4.03 16.53
N PHE A 168 4.49 4.41 15.35
CA PHE A 168 5.38 4.95 14.31
C PHE A 168 4.60 5.62 13.20
N VAL A 169 5.29 6.45 12.42
CA VAL A 169 4.76 7.09 11.21
C VAL A 169 5.63 6.72 10.02
N ARG A 170 5.00 6.45 8.89
CA ARG A 170 5.72 6.13 7.65
C ARG A 170 4.99 6.66 6.41
N MET A 171 5.75 7.17 5.47
CA MET A 171 5.23 7.51 4.16
C MET A 171 5.01 6.23 3.34
N THR A 172 3.94 6.17 2.56
CA THR A 172 3.67 5.03 1.68
C THR A 172 4.28 5.25 0.29
N GLY A 173 5.07 4.29 -0.17
CA GLY A 173 5.74 4.31 -1.47
C GLY A 173 6.45 5.64 -1.75
N SER A 174 6.21 6.22 -2.93
CA SER A 174 6.77 7.52 -3.33
C SER A 174 5.98 8.74 -2.80
N GLY A 175 5.06 8.52 -1.87
CA GLY A 175 4.25 9.58 -1.26
C GLY A 175 3.06 9.99 -2.15
N SER A 176 2.31 10.97 -1.73
CA SER A 176 2.50 11.84 -0.57
C SER A 176 1.76 11.40 0.71
N SER A 177 1.14 10.22 0.74
CA SER A 177 0.41 9.79 1.93
C SER A 177 1.35 9.38 3.06
N LEU A 178 0.96 9.76 4.30
CA LEU A 178 1.58 9.35 5.55
C LEU A 178 0.63 8.42 6.31
N LEU A 179 1.18 7.40 6.93
CA LEU A 179 0.46 6.45 7.76
C LEU A 179 1.00 6.49 9.18
N GLY A 180 0.12 6.77 10.15
CA GLY A 180 0.43 6.69 11.58
C GLY A 180 -0.22 5.45 12.18
N TYR A 181 0.55 4.63 12.87
CA TYR A 181 0.12 3.31 13.36
C TYR A 181 -0.09 3.32 14.87
N PHE A 182 -1.16 2.64 15.30
CA PHE A 182 -1.59 2.56 16.69
C PHE A 182 -1.96 1.11 17.05
N LEU A 183 -1.80 0.74 18.32
CA LEU A 183 -2.26 -0.56 18.83
C LEU A 183 -3.77 -0.56 19.09
N LEU A 184 -4.35 0.58 19.50
CA LEU A 184 -5.74 0.69 19.90
C LEU A 184 -6.55 1.55 18.92
N LYS A 185 -7.79 1.13 18.64
CA LYS A 185 -8.72 1.86 17.77
C LYS A 185 -9.01 3.27 18.26
N ASN A 186 -9.27 3.41 19.56
CA ASN A 186 -9.61 4.70 20.17
C ASN A 186 -8.43 5.68 20.08
N SER A 187 -7.20 5.20 20.24
CA SER A 187 -5.99 6.02 20.06
C SER A 187 -5.88 6.54 18.62
N ALA A 188 -6.15 5.67 17.61
CA ALA A 188 -6.17 6.10 16.21
C ALA A 188 -7.28 7.13 15.93
N ILE A 189 -8.47 6.95 16.50
CA ILE A 189 -9.59 7.92 16.37
C ILE A 189 -9.20 9.26 16.97
N ASN A 190 -8.65 9.28 18.19
CA ASN A 190 -8.20 10.50 18.86
C ASN A 190 -7.06 11.17 18.09
N GLY A 191 -6.09 10.40 17.61
CA GLY A 191 -5.01 10.90 16.75
C GLY A 191 -5.55 11.57 15.47
N ALA A 192 -6.56 10.97 14.83
CA ALA A 192 -7.21 11.55 13.66
C ALA A 192 -7.95 12.86 13.97
N LYS A 193 -8.63 12.94 15.13
CA LYS A 193 -9.29 14.18 15.59
C LYS A 193 -8.28 15.30 15.83
N LEU A 194 -7.19 15.03 16.56
CA LEU A 194 -6.11 15.98 16.80
C LEU A 194 -5.46 16.44 15.50
N PHE A 195 -5.20 15.50 14.59
CA PHE A 195 -4.65 15.80 13.28
C PHE A 195 -5.57 16.74 12.49
N LYS A 196 -6.85 16.42 12.37
CA LYS A 196 -7.83 17.24 11.63
C LYS A 196 -8.01 18.63 12.23
N LYS A 197 -7.90 18.80 13.55
CA LYS A 197 -7.96 20.11 14.22
C LYS A 197 -6.84 21.02 13.71
N LYS A 198 -5.61 20.49 13.51
CA LYS A 198 -4.44 21.27 13.04
C LYS A 198 -4.37 21.37 11.52
N TYR A 199 -4.69 20.29 10.81
CA TYR A 199 -4.54 20.15 9.35
C TYR A 199 -5.89 19.94 8.66
N LYS A 200 -6.78 20.93 8.72
CA LYS A 200 -8.17 20.84 8.22
C LYS A 200 -8.29 20.47 6.75
N ASN A 201 -7.30 20.86 5.92
CA ASN A 201 -7.32 20.68 4.47
C ASN A 201 -6.71 19.36 3.99
N TYR A 202 -6.33 18.46 4.89
CA TYR A 202 -5.81 17.14 4.54
C TYR A 202 -6.93 16.09 4.57
N TRP A 203 -6.92 15.21 3.58
CA TRP A 203 -7.74 14.01 3.66
C TRP A 203 -7.17 13.09 4.76
N CYS A 204 -8.04 12.65 5.65
CA CYS A 204 -7.64 11.84 6.80
C CYS A 204 -8.75 10.84 7.12
N ILE A 205 -8.40 9.56 7.18
CA ILE A 205 -9.29 8.48 7.60
C ILE A 205 -8.60 7.57 8.62
N VAL A 206 -9.42 6.89 9.42
CA VAL A 206 -8.98 5.78 10.27
C VAL A 206 -9.28 4.47 9.57
N SER A 207 -8.33 3.54 9.61
CA SER A 207 -8.43 2.19 9.03
C SER A 207 -7.70 1.19 9.93
N LYS A 208 -7.56 -0.04 9.46
CA LYS A 208 -6.79 -1.09 10.14
C LYS A 208 -5.99 -1.92 9.13
N THR A 209 -4.90 -2.53 9.59
CA THR A 209 -4.18 -3.55 8.82
C THR A 209 -5.01 -4.84 8.72
N ILE A 210 -4.71 -5.66 7.73
CA ILE A 210 -5.37 -6.96 7.50
C ILE A 210 -4.73 -8.07 8.34
#